data_ffcea28684b8abd49c041c8a203b6dfb
#
_entry.id   ffcea28684b8abd49c041c8a203b6dfb
#
_cell.length_a   1.000
_cell.length_b   1.000
_cell.length_c   1.000
_cell.angle_alpha   90.00
_cell.angle_beta   90.00
_cell.angle_gamma   90.00
#
_symmetry.space_group_name_H-M   'P 1'
#
loop_
_entity.id
_entity.type
_entity.pdbx_description
1 polymer ?
#
loop_
_entity_poly.entity_id
_entity_poly.type
_entity_poly.pdbx_seq_one_letter_code
_entity_poly.pdbx_strand_id
1 'polypeptide(L)'
;MKFLLVLVLSSVYLLSSSAFITPHELREMIIKKNVVLIDTTDEKTFNKGHIPSAVRADMSSFRKQVGSYQLMKSPAEIQKIARSLGINNDSRVVFYGHDKHKELLKASYMALAFVANGLEHVSILNGAYEGWLFDYEDFISKVKNEKKQGNFTAKYKPNILVDLKYVRNHIGKVSMIEARPLRYFNAEAQSSGVRRLGHIAKAQSSAWSNKFKPNKTIKSNKELEDIYLNTNHLNQDKEVITYCTGGLEASMNWYILDQHLNFKDVKLYDASMREWGNRDDTPMEK
;
A
#
# COMPACT_ATOMS: atom_id res chain seq x y z
N MET A 1 48.16 -37.74 -8.26
CA MET A 1 47.67 -36.54 -7.53
C MET A 1 46.33 -36.16 -8.13
N LYS A 2 45.21 -36.46 -7.47
CA LYS A 2 43.87 -36.04 -7.93
C LYS A 2 43.53 -34.76 -7.23
N PHE A 3 43.39 -33.68 -8.00
CA PHE A 3 42.88 -32.39 -7.48
C PHE A 3 41.37 -32.47 -7.35
N LEU A 4 40.88 -32.37 -6.11
CA LEU A 4 39.47 -32.28 -5.80
C LEU A 4 39.06 -30.78 -5.96
N LEU A 5 38.30 -30.48 -7.01
CA LEU A 5 37.73 -29.16 -7.23
C LEU A 5 36.51 -29.01 -6.33
N VAL A 6 36.65 -28.28 -5.22
CA VAL A 6 35.52 -27.94 -4.34
C VAL A 6 34.79 -26.75 -4.97
N LEU A 7 33.65 -27.00 -5.60
CA LEU A 7 32.71 -25.94 -6.03
C LEU A 7 32.03 -25.40 -4.79
N VAL A 8 32.43 -24.21 -4.35
CA VAL A 8 31.66 -23.46 -3.37
C VAL A 8 30.47 -22.80 -4.09
N LEU A 9 29.31 -23.45 -3.98
CA LEU A 9 28.04 -22.85 -4.36
C LEU A 9 27.70 -21.75 -3.35
N SER A 10 28.05 -20.50 -3.67
CA SER A 10 27.52 -19.34 -2.97
C SER A 10 26.04 -19.23 -3.32
N SER A 11 25.16 -19.70 -2.43
CA SER A 11 23.74 -19.40 -2.51
C SER A 11 23.56 -17.89 -2.33
N VAL A 12 23.35 -17.18 -3.44
CA VAL A 12 22.85 -15.82 -3.42
C VAL A 12 21.42 -15.92 -2.89
N TYR A 13 21.24 -15.72 -1.59
CA TYR A 13 19.94 -15.42 -1.04
C TYR A 13 19.48 -14.11 -1.67
N LEU A 14 18.62 -14.20 -2.68
CA LEU A 14 17.76 -13.09 -3.08
C LEU A 14 16.91 -12.76 -1.85
N LEU A 15 17.36 -11.80 -1.06
CA LEU A 15 16.58 -11.19 0.00
C LEU A 15 15.38 -10.54 -0.68
N SER A 16 14.26 -11.25 -0.74
CA SER A 16 12.95 -10.67 -1.00
C SER A 16 12.82 -9.48 -0.04
N SER A 17 12.60 -8.28 -0.56
CA SER A 17 12.40 -7.12 0.29
C SER A 17 11.15 -7.36 1.13
N SER A 18 11.27 -7.28 2.46
CA SER A 18 10.11 -7.37 3.35
C SER A 18 9.12 -6.25 3.01
N ALA A 19 7.84 -6.55 2.92
CA ALA A 19 6.80 -5.55 2.66
C ALA A 19 6.77 -4.47 3.75
N PHE A 20 7.01 -4.86 5.00
CA PHE A 20 7.15 -3.93 6.13
C PHE A 20 8.54 -4.09 6.72
N ILE A 21 9.30 -2.99 6.80
CA ILE A 21 10.65 -2.97 7.36
C ILE A 21 10.68 -2.24 8.68
N THR A 22 11.54 -2.68 9.57
CA THR A 22 11.76 -2.04 10.88
C THR A 22 12.53 -0.72 10.77
N PRO A 23 12.46 0.17 11.76
CA PRO A 23 13.32 1.35 11.83
C PRO A 23 14.81 1.01 11.76
N HIS A 24 15.23 -0.12 12.36
CA HIS A 24 16.62 -0.57 12.33
C HIS A 24 17.07 -0.94 10.90
N GLU A 25 16.28 -1.74 10.18
CA GLU A 25 16.58 -2.08 8.77
C GLU A 25 16.63 -0.84 7.88
N LEU A 26 15.70 0.10 8.06
CA LEU A 26 15.70 1.35 7.32
C LEU A 26 16.96 2.17 7.60
N ARG A 27 17.38 2.29 8.88
CA ARG A 27 18.60 3.00 9.24
C ARG A 27 19.82 2.43 8.54
N GLU A 28 19.96 1.12 8.51
CA GLU A 28 21.04 0.45 7.78
C GLU A 28 21.01 0.76 6.28
N MET A 29 19.82 0.82 5.68
CA MET A 29 19.68 1.18 4.26
C MET A 29 20.06 2.64 4.00
N ILE A 30 19.73 3.56 4.91
CA ILE A 30 20.12 4.98 4.83
C ILE A 30 21.64 5.13 4.92
N ILE A 31 22.29 4.47 5.87
CA ILE A 31 23.75 4.50 6.05
C ILE A 31 24.46 3.96 4.80
N LYS A 32 23.97 2.87 4.23
CA LYS A 32 24.49 2.26 2.99
C LYS A 32 24.13 3.04 1.71
N LYS A 33 23.32 4.08 1.81
CA LYS A 33 22.83 4.92 0.71
C LYS A 33 22.17 4.10 -0.43
N ASN A 34 21.46 3.01 -0.09
CA ASN A 34 20.85 2.09 -1.05
C ASN A 34 19.33 2.09 -0.97
N VAL A 35 18.72 3.21 -0.59
CA VAL A 35 17.27 3.40 -0.48
C VAL A 35 16.84 4.75 -1.06
N VAL A 36 15.69 4.76 -1.71
CA VAL A 36 14.91 5.98 -1.97
C VAL A 36 13.80 6.01 -0.92
N LEU A 37 13.91 6.96 0.01
CA LEU A 37 12.97 7.09 1.12
C LEU A 37 11.93 8.16 0.80
N ILE A 38 10.65 7.81 0.90
CA ILE A 38 9.53 8.68 0.52
C ILE A 38 8.68 9.00 1.76
N ASP A 39 8.62 10.28 2.09
CA ASP A 39 7.71 10.83 3.09
C ASP A 39 6.38 11.20 2.45
N THR A 40 5.27 10.73 3.01
CA THR A 40 3.91 10.95 2.47
C THR A 40 3.13 12.05 3.19
N THR A 41 3.79 12.77 4.10
CA THR A 41 3.17 13.85 4.88
C THR A 41 2.97 15.12 4.07
N ASP A 42 2.22 16.07 4.62
CA ASP A 42 2.12 17.41 4.05
C ASP A 42 3.45 18.17 4.20
N GLU A 43 3.62 19.23 3.41
CA GLU A 43 4.87 20.00 3.38
C GLU A 43 5.20 20.64 4.73
N LYS A 44 4.20 21.11 5.46
CA LYS A 44 4.39 21.74 6.78
C LYS A 44 4.91 20.73 7.79
N THR A 45 4.40 19.51 7.76
CA THR A 45 4.84 18.42 8.64
C THR A 45 6.25 17.97 8.27
N PHE A 46 6.54 17.76 6.99
CA PHE A 46 7.86 17.41 6.48
C PHE A 46 8.94 18.43 6.90
N ASN A 47 8.64 19.73 6.78
CA ASN A 47 9.59 20.81 7.12
C ASN A 47 9.87 20.92 8.63
N LYS A 48 9.02 20.39 9.50
CA LYS A 48 9.28 20.33 10.95
C LYS A 48 10.33 19.29 11.33
N GLY A 49 10.43 18.23 10.56
CA GLY A 49 11.38 17.14 10.75
C GLY A 49 10.93 15.89 10.02
N HIS A 50 11.88 15.23 9.38
CA HIS A 50 11.69 14.00 8.61
C HIS A 50 12.89 13.06 8.76
N ILE A 51 12.76 11.81 8.35
CA ILE A 51 13.86 10.85 8.38
C ILE A 51 14.95 11.31 7.38
N PRO A 52 16.25 11.30 7.75
CA PRO A 52 17.33 11.75 6.87
C PRO A 52 17.29 11.07 5.49
N SER A 53 17.64 11.80 4.46
CA SER A 53 17.57 11.42 3.04
C SER A 53 16.16 11.29 2.43
N ALA A 54 15.08 11.43 3.19
CA ALA A 54 13.73 11.37 2.65
C ALA A 54 13.45 12.50 1.64
N VAL A 55 12.66 12.18 0.64
CA VAL A 55 12.01 13.15 -0.26
C VAL A 55 10.50 13.05 -0.05
N ARG A 56 9.83 14.19 -0.14
CA ARG A 56 8.37 14.23 0.05
C ARG A 56 7.63 13.91 -1.24
N ALA A 57 6.59 13.10 -1.14
CA ALA A 57 5.63 12.88 -2.21
C ALA A 57 4.23 13.34 -1.79
N ASP A 58 3.55 14.08 -2.67
CA ASP A 58 2.18 14.51 -2.42
C ASP A 58 1.19 13.52 -3.00
N MET A 59 0.22 13.07 -2.17
CA MET A 59 -0.82 12.12 -2.58
C MET A 59 -1.65 12.60 -3.77
N SER A 60 -1.89 13.91 -3.89
CA SER A 60 -2.66 14.49 -5.00
C SER A 60 -1.98 14.26 -6.35
N SER A 61 -0.65 14.12 -6.37
CA SER A 61 0.09 13.84 -7.60
C SER A 61 -0.13 12.43 -8.15
N PHE A 62 -0.61 11.47 -7.31
CA PHE A 62 -0.84 10.08 -7.70
C PHE A 62 -2.26 9.81 -8.19
N ARG A 63 -3.18 10.73 -7.98
CA ARG A 63 -4.60 10.53 -8.27
C ARG A 63 -5.15 11.59 -9.23
N LYS A 64 -6.13 11.19 -10.03
CA LYS A 64 -6.91 12.07 -10.88
C LYS A 64 -8.38 12.02 -10.49
N GLN A 65 -9.06 13.17 -10.56
CA GLN A 65 -10.50 13.27 -10.32
C GLN A 65 -11.28 12.71 -11.52
N VAL A 66 -12.29 11.88 -11.24
CA VAL A 66 -13.23 11.35 -12.23
C VAL A 66 -14.64 11.46 -11.63
N GLY A 67 -15.41 12.45 -12.07
CA GLY A 67 -16.73 12.72 -11.48
C GLY A 67 -16.64 12.90 -9.94
N SER A 68 -17.34 12.06 -9.20
CA SER A 68 -17.39 12.09 -7.72
C SER A 68 -16.27 11.32 -7.00
N TYR A 69 -15.40 10.61 -7.73
CA TYR A 69 -14.34 9.78 -7.17
C TYR A 69 -12.97 10.11 -7.77
N GLN A 70 -11.94 9.52 -7.22
CA GLN A 70 -10.57 9.64 -7.71
C GLN A 70 -10.02 8.28 -8.09
N LEU A 71 -9.20 8.24 -9.12
CA LEU A 71 -8.48 7.04 -9.58
C LEU A 71 -6.98 7.28 -9.62
N MET A 72 -6.22 6.21 -9.55
CA MET A 72 -4.80 6.24 -9.82
C MET A 72 -4.51 6.84 -11.19
N LYS A 73 -3.47 7.63 -11.28
CA LYS A 73 -2.98 8.17 -12.55
C LYS A 73 -2.47 7.07 -13.47
N SER A 74 -2.37 7.42 -14.75
CA SER A 74 -1.88 6.51 -15.81
C SER A 74 -0.44 6.04 -15.54
N PRO A 75 -0.02 4.90 -16.12
CA PRO A 75 1.35 4.41 -16.02
C PRO A 75 2.41 5.44 -16.43
N ALA A 76 2.13 6.22 -17.48
CA ALA A 76 3.03 7.27 -17.93
C ALA A 76 3.19 8.41 -16.90
N GLU A 77 2.10 8.77 -16.22
CA GLU A 77 2.15 9.78 -15.17
C GLU A 77 2.87 9.24 -13.91
N ILE A 78 2.61 7.99 -13.50
CA ILE A 78 3.32 7.34 -12.38
C ILE A 78 4.82 7.21 -12.69
N GLN A 79 5.20 6.85 -13.93
CA GLN A 79 6.59 6.86 -14.35
C GLN A 79 7.25 8.23 -14.19
N LYS A 80 6.56 9.29 -14.59
CA LYS A 80 7.05 10.67 -14.46
C LYS A 80 7.27 11.05 -13.00
N ILE A 81 6.33 10.69 -12.12
CA ILE A 81 6.44 10.89 -10.67
C ILE A 81 7.63 10.09 -10.12
N ALA A 82 7.75 8.81 -10.45
CA ALA A 82 8.88 7.98 -9.99
C ALA A 82 10.23 8.62 -10.35
N ARG A 83 10.38 9.05 -11.58
CA ARG A 83 11.62 9.71 -12.06
C ARG A 83 11.91 11.00 -11.28
N SER A 84 10.90 11.84 -11.03
CA SER A 84 11.09 13.07 -10.26
C SER A 84 11.48 12.83 -8.79
N LEU A 85 11.13 11.67 -8.23
CA LEU A 85 11.53 11.21 -6.90
C LEU A 85 12.91 10.52 -6.88
N GLY A 86 13.60 10.43 -8.02
CA GLY A 86 14.91 9.79 -8.15
C GLY A 86 14.87 8.27 -8.21
N ILE A 87 13.71 7.67 -8.56
CA ILE A 87 13.53 6.22 -8.60
C ILE A 87 14.02 5.66 -9.94
N ASN A 88 14.82 4.60 -9.87
CA ASN A 88 15.30 3.78 -10.97
C ASN A 88 14.56 2.42 -10.97
N ASN A 89 14.75 1.61 -12.03
CA ASN A 89 14.11 0.29 -12.11
C ASN A 89 14.54 -0.69 -11.00
N ASP A 90 15.75 -0.55 -10.50
CA ASP A 90 16.36 -1.38 -9.44
C ASP A 90 16.32 -0.74 -8.06
N SER A 91 15.67 0.42 -7.92
CA SER A 91 15.61 1.13 -6.64
C SER A 91 14.86 0.31 -5.58
N ARG A 92 15.40 0.33 -4.36
CA ARG A 92 14.66 -0.04 -3.16
C ARG A 92 13.95 1.20 -2.64
N VAL A 93 12.63 1.17 -2.58
CA VAL A 93 11.81 2.32 -2.18
C VAL A 93 11.10 2.01 -0.87
N VAL A 94 11.22 2.90 0.08
CA VAL A 94 10.52 2.80 1.36
C VAL A 94 9.60 3.99 1.52
N PHE A 95 8.33 3.73 1.83
CA PHE A 95 7.33 4.73 2.15
C PHE A 95 7.12 4.82 3.66
N TYR A 96 6.93 6.03 4.15
CA TYR A 96 6.44 6.26 5.51
C TYR A 96 5.56 7.50 5.58
N GLY A 97 4.76 7.56 6.62
CA GLY A 97 3.98 8.73 7.01
C GLY A 97 3.92 8.80 8.53
N HIS A 98 3.22 9.77 9.07
CA HIS A 98 2.95 9.83 10.50
C HIS A 98 1.84 8.86 10.91
N ASP A 99 1.69 8.61 12.20
CA ASP A 99 0.67 7.75 12.82
C ASP A 99 -0.77 8.19 12.51
N LYS A 100 -0.99 9.41 12.09
CA LYS A 100 -2.31 9.87 11.67
C LYS A 100 -2.82 8.99 10.54
N HIS A 101 -3.99 8.38 10.76
CA HIS A 101 -4.58 7.31 9.94
C HIS A 101 -4.46 7.50 8.41
N LYS A 102 -4.59 8.73 7.94
CA LYS A 102 -4.55 9.00 6.50
C LYS A 102 -3.15 8.91 5.91
N GLU A 103 -2.11 9.14 6.67
CA GLU A 103 -0.73 9.19 6.15
C GLU A 103 -0.14 7.80 5.96
N LEU A 104 -0.42 6.86 6.86
CA LEU A 104 -0.08 5.45 6.65
C LEU A 104 -0.82 4.86 5.43
N LEU A 105 -2.08 5.28 5.20
CA LEU A 105 -2.85 4.87 4.03
C LEU A 105 -2.37 5.55 2.74
N LYS A 106 -1.80 6.76 2.82
CA LYS A 106 -1.12 7.37 1.67
C LYS A 106 0.11 6.54 1.28
N ALA A 107 0.89 6.10 2.27
CA ALA A 107 2.06 5.24 2.04
C ALA A 107 1.67 3.95 1.30
N SER A 108 0.64 3.24 1.74
CA SER A 108 0.19 2.01 1.07
C SER A 108 -0.35 2.23 -0.34
N TYR A 109 -1.05 3.34 -0.59
CA TYR A 109 -1.56 3.65 -1.92
C TYR A 109 -0.45 4.02 -2.90
N MET A 110 0.53 4.83 -2.46
CA MET A 110 1.69 5.18 -3.30
C MET A 110 2.57 3.95 -3.56
N ALA A 111 2.77 3.09 -2.54
CA ALA A 111 3.47 1.82 -2.69
C ALA A 111 2.79 0.93 -3.74
N LEU A 112 1.46 0.74 -3.63
CA LEU A 112 0.67 0.03 -4.62
C LEU A 112 0.81 0.64 -6.02
N ALA A 113 0.81 1.97 -6.15
CA ALA A 113 0.97 2.62 -7.44
C ALA A 113 2.28 2.24 -8.12
N PHE A 114 3.38 2.13 -7.37
CA PHE A 114 4.65 1.71 -7.94
C PHE A 114 4.72 0.20 -8.21
N VAL A 115 4.19 -0.64 -7.32
CA VAL A 115 4.11 -2.10 -7.55
C VAL A 115 3.26 -2.41 -8.79
N ALA A 116 2.12 -1.74 -8.94
CA ALA A 116 1.24 -1.89 -10.11
C ALA A 116 1.91 -1.44 -11.43
N ASN A 117 2.96 -0.63 -11.33
CA ASN A 117 3.75 -0.18 -12.48
C ASN A 117 5.12 -0.88 -12.59
N GLY A 118 5.30 -1.99 -11.87
CA GLY A 118 6.42 -2.91 -12.07
C GLY A 118 7.67 -2.63 -11.23
N LEU A 119 7.59 -1.78 -10.20
CA LEU A 119 8.67 -1.65 -9.22
C LEU A 119 8.62 -2.85 -8.26
N GLU A 120 9.74 -3.56 -8.08
CA GLU A 120 9.77 -4.83 -7.34
C GLU A 120 10.10 -4.65 -5.85
N HIS A 121 10.98 -3.69 -5.52
CA HIS A 121 11.48 -3.52 -4.16
C HIS A 121 10.81 -2.32 -3.47
N VAL A 122 9.58 -2.53 -3.04
CA VAL A 122 8.78 -1.51 -2.34
C VAL A 122 8.46 -1.98 -0.94
N SER A 123 8.72 -1.13 0.06
CA SER A 123 8.43 -1.41 1.47
C SER A 123 7.73 -0.24 2.14
N ILE A 124 7.08 -0.52 3.27
CA ILE A 124 6.50 0.49 4.16
C ILE A 124 7.22 0.40 5.51
N LEU A 125 7.53 1.54 6.11
CA LEU A 125 8.14 1.59 7.44
C LEU A 125 7.13 1.10 8.49
N ASN A 126 7.48 0.05 9.20
CA ASN A 126 6.68 -0.54 10.27
C ASN A 126 6.72 0.36 11.51
N GLY A 127 5.55 0.72 12.02
CA GLY A 127 5.42 1.65 13.15
C GLY A 127 5.40 3.13 12.75
N ALA A 128 5.35 3.45 11.44
CA ALA A 128 5.30 4.81 10.91
C ALA A 128 6.49 5.69 11.35
N TYR A 129 6.38 7.02 11.24
CA TYR A 129 7.42 7.95 11.69
C TYR A 129 7.60 7.93 13.23
N GLU A 130 6.53 7.65 13.97
CA GLU A 130 6.57 7.55 15.43
C GLU A 130 7.41 6.36 15.90
N GLY A 131 7.38 5.24 15.18
CA GLY A 131 8.28 4.10 15.43
C GLY A 131 9.75 4.45 15.17
N TRP A 132 10.01 5.27 14.14
CA TRP A 132 11.36 5.81 13.93
C TRP A 132 11.84 6.70 15.07
N LEU A 133 11.00 7.63 15.52
CA LEU A 133 11.34 8.53 16.61
C LEU A 133 11.56 7.80 17.93
N PHE A 134 10.84 6.71 18.18
CA PHE A 134 11.03 5.91 19.36
C PHE A 134 12.45 5.30 19.45
N ASP A 135 12.97 4.84 18.30
CA ASP A 135 14.29 4.20 18.24
C ASP A 135 15.43 5.21 17.96
N TYR A 136 15.14 6.33 17.27
CA TYR A 136 16.13 7.25 16.69
C TYR A 136 15.69 8.71 16.77
N GLU A 137 15.30 9.20 17.94
CA GLU A 137 14.78 10.57 18.16
C GLU A 137 15.73 11.67 17.64
N ASP A 138 17.04 11.50 17.85
CA ASP A 138 18.06 12.46 17.42
C ASP A 138 18.45 12.31 15.94
N PHE A 139 17.99 11.28 15.26
CA PHE A 139 18.33 11.02 13.86
C PHE A 139 17.23 11.48 12.92
N ILE A 140 17.03 12.81 12.87
CA ILE A 140 16.07 13.51 12.02
C ILE A 140 16.76 14.60 11.20
N SER A 141 16.11 15.04 10.12
CA SER A 141 16.56 16.12 9.24
C SER A 141 15.46 17.16 9.05
N LYS A 142 15.86 18.41 8.83
CA LYS A 142 15.01 19.51 8.35
C LYS A 142 15.46 20.01 6.98
N VAL A 143 16.52 19.41 6.44
CA VAL A 143 17.11 19.80 5.16
C VAL A 143 16.37 19.08 4.03
N LYS A 144 15.82 19.83 3.09
CA LYS A 144 15.21 19.27 1.88
C LYS A 144 16.28 18.56 1.06
N ASN A 145 16.02 17.32 0.71
CA ASN A 145 16.88 16.53 -0.15
C ASN A 145 16.43 16.71 -1.61
N GLU A 146 17.38 17.15 -2.45
CA GLU A 146 17.18 17.13 -3.88
C GLU A 146 17.63 15.78 -4.45
N LYS A 147 16.83 15.18 -5.30
CA LYS A 147 17.17 13.95 -6.01
C LYS A 147 17.44 14.25 -7.46
N LYS A 148 18.48 13.63 -8.01
CA LYS A 148 18.66 13.57 -9.46
C LYS A 148 17.51 12.77 -10.07
N GLN A 149 17.09 13.16 -11.26
CA GLN A 149 16.04 12.45 -11.98
C GLN A 149 16.41 10.97 -12.18
N GLY A 150 15.50 10.08 -11.78
CA GLY A 150 15.66 8.64 -11.99
C GLY A 150 15.35 8.19 -13.41
N ASN A 151 15.54 6.89 -13.69
CA ASN A 151 15.32 6.29 -15.00
C ASN A 151 14.19 5.26 -15.04
N PHE A 152 13.35 5.18 -13.97
CA PHE A 152 12.27 4.21 -13.88
C PHE A 152 11.44 4.16 -15.16
N THR A 153 11.14 2.96 -15.62
CA THR A 153 10.25 2.69 -16.76
C THR A 153 9.09 1.82 -16.31
N ALA A 154 7.88 2.35 -16.41
CA ALA A 154 6.68 1.66 -15.97
C ALA A 154 6.42 0.40 -16.80
N LYS A 155 6.23 -0.72 -16.11
CA LYS A 155 5.76 -2.01 -16.64
C LYS A 155 4.42 -2.32 -15.97
N TYR A 156 3.35 -1.76 -16.53
CA TYR A 156 2.02 -1.83 -15.92
C TYR A 156 1.50 -3.26 -15.81
N LYS A 157 0.97 -3.59 -14.62
CA LYS A 157 0.30 -4.87 -14.31
C LYS A 157 -1.23 -4.65 -14.35
N PRO A 158 -1.92 -4.98 -15.45
CA PRO A 158 -3.32 -4.59 -15.65
C PRO A 158 -4.31 -5.29 -14.72
N ASN A 159 -3.90 -6.40 -14.11
CA ASN A 159 -4.79 -7.23 -13.27
C ASN A 159 -4.92 -6.74 -11.82
N ILE A 160 -4.18 -5.70 -11.41
CA ILE A 160 -4.21 -5.20 -10.03
C ILE A 160 -5.41 -4.27 -9.80
N LEU A 161 -5.66 -3.33 -10.72
CA LEU A 161 -6.76 -2.38 -10.60
C LEU A 161 -7.96 -2.85 -11.41
N VAL A 162 -9.13 -2.88 -10.78
CA VAL A 162 -10.39 -3.29 -11.44
C VAL A 162 -11.41 -2.17 -11.41
N ASP A 163 -12.29 -2.17 -12.40
CA ASP A 163 -13.36 -1.20 -12.59
C ASP A 163 -14.73 -1.71 -12.07
N LEU A 164 -15.73 -0.84 -12.13
CA LEU A 164 -17.11 -1.13 -11.77
C LEU A 164 -17.66 -2.38 -12.47
N LYS A 165 -17.41 -2.51 -13.78
CA LYS A 165 -17.92 -3.62 -14.58
C LYS A 165 -17.33 -4.95 -14.11
N TYR A 166 -16.04 -4.95 -13.83
CA TYR A 166 -15.36 -6.12 -13.30
C TYR A 166 -15.97 -6.55 -11.96
N VAL A 167 -16.04 -5.62 -10.99
CA VAL A 167 -16.60 -5.90 -9.65
C VAL A 167 -18.04 -6.41 -9.75
N ARG A 168 -18.89 -5.77 -10.57
CA ARG A 168 -20.28 -6.17 -10.77
C ARG A 168 -20.42 -7.62 -11.27
N ASN A 169 -19.54 -8.01 -12.18
CA ASN A 169 -19.56 -9.36 -12.77
C ASN A 169 -19.02 -10.45 -11.82
N HIS A 170 -18.35 -10.06 -10.72
CA HIS A 170 -17.71 -10.98 -9.79
C HIS A 170 -18.39 -11.05 -8.42
N ILE A 171 -19.51 -10.34 -8.19
CA ILE A 171 -20.30 -10.46 -6.95
C ILE A 171 -20.70 -11.91 -6.72
N GLY A 172 -20.39 -12.45 -5.54
CA GLY A 172 -20.68 -13.83 -5.12
C GLY A 172 -19.88 -14.91 -5.84
N LYS A 173 -18.94 -14.55 -6.74
CA LYS A 173 -18.07 -15.49 -7.45
C LYS A 173 -16.65 -15.53 -6.88
N VAL A 174 -16.23 -14.40 -6.32
CA VAL A 174 -14.91 -14.25 -5.69
C VAL A 174 -15.07 -13.63 -4.30
N SER A 175 -14.05 -13.73 -3.46
CA SER A 175 -14.05 -13.07 -2.16
C SER A 175 -13.92 -11.57 -2.33
N MET A 176 -14.81 -10.80 -1.70
CA MET A 176 -14.73 -9.34 -1.64
C MET A 176 -14.63 -8.89 -0.20
N ILE A 177 -13.63 -8.06 0.12
CA ILE A 177 -13.44 -7.52 1.46
C ILE A 177 -13.48 -6.00 1.46
N GLU A 178 -14.18 -5.47 2.45
CA GLU A 178 -14.31 -4.05 2.66
C GLU A 178 -13.38 -3.55 3.77
N ALA A 179 -12.56 -2.54 3.45
CA ALA A 179 -11.53 -2.04 4.35
C ALA A 179 -11.97 -0.91 5.28
N ARG A 180 -13.19 -0.37 5.15
CA ARG A 180 -13.72 0.68 6.03
C ARG A 180 -13.97 0.16 7.46
N PRO A 181 -14.04 1.04 8.47
CA PRO A 181 -14.57 0.70 9.80
C PRO A 181 -15.96 0.06 9.73
N LEU A 182 -16.22 -0.91 10.61
CA LEU A 182 -17.43 -1.74 10.64
C LEU A 182 -18.75 -0.94 10.61
N ARG A 183 -18.80 0.22 11.27
CA ARG A 183 -19.98 1.09 11.26
C ARG A 183 -20.45 1.51 9.87
N TYR A 184 -19.54 1.65 8.89
CA TYR A 184 -19.88 1.95 7.50
C TYR A 184 -20.38 0.74 6.75
N PHE A 185 -19.82 -0.42 7.05
CA PHE A 185 -20.24 -1.71 6.51
C PHE A 185 -21.68 -2.03 6.95
N ASN A 186 -21.98 -1.91 8.24
CA ASN A 186 -23.30 -2.19 8.84
C ASN A 186 -24.33 -1.10 8.58
N ALA A 187 -24.07 -0.11 7.74
CA ALA A 187 -24.98 1.00 7.48
C ALA A 187 -25.31 1.90 8.72
N GLU A 188 -24.51 1.85 9.77
CA GLU A 188 -24.66 2.64 11.00
C GLU A 188 -24.14 4.08 10.84
N ALA A 189 -23.30 4.33 9.84
CA ALA A 189 -22.74 5.63 9.54
C ALA A 189 -22.58 5.83 8.03
N GLN A 190 -22.65 7.10 7.60
CA GLN A 190 -22.45 7.48 6.21
C GLN A 190 -20.99 7.88 5.94
N SER A 191 -20.37 7.27 4.92
CA SER A 191 -19.05 7.69 4.44
C SER A 191 -19.15 8.99 3.65
N SER A 192 -18.16 9.87 3.83
CA SER A 192 -18.08 11.13 3.10
C SER A 192 -18.05 10.91 1.58
N GLY A 193 -18.97 11.57 0.87
CA GLY A 193 -19.12 11.48 -0.58
C GLY A 193 -19.76 10.17 -1.08
N VAL A 194 -20.42 9.42 -0.21
CA VAL A 194 -21.18 8.19 -0.55
C VAL A 194 -22.65 8.40 -0.18
N ARG A 195 -23.57 8.24 -1.12
CA ARG A 195 -25.01 8.50 -0.92
C ARG A 195 -25.71 7.38 -0.18
N ARG A 196 -25.49 6.12 -0.59
CA ARG A 196 -26.17 4.96 -0.02
C ARG A 196 -25.38 4.33 1.12
N LEU A 197 -26.06 3.96 2.19
CA LEU A 197 -25.49 3.26 3.34
C LEU A 197 -25.29 1.77 3.05
N GLY A 198 -24.31 1.15 3.74
CA GLY A 198 -24.02 -0.27 3.62
C GLY A 198 -22.80 -0.54 2.74
N HIS A 199 -22.77 -1.75 2.15
CA HIS A 199 -21.60 -2.31 1.47
C HIS A 199 -21.99 -2.98 0.13
N ILE A 200 -21.00 -3.36 -0.67
CA ILE A 200 -21.22 -4.15 -1.90
C ILE A 200 -21.80 -5.52 -1.51
N ALA A 201 -22.87 -5.94 -2.17
CA ALA A 201 -23.53 -7.21 -1.89
C ALA A 201 -22.54 -8.38 -1.86
N LYS A 202 -22.70 -9.30 -0.89
CA LYS A 202 -21.83 -10.47 -0.65
C LYS A 202 -20.38 -10.17 -0.22
N ALA A 203 -20.04 -8.92 0.05
CA ALA A 203 -18.74 -8.58 0.61
C ALA A 203 -18.67 -8.88 2.12
N GLN A 204 -17.47 -8.99 2.64
CA GLN A 204 -17.18 -9.20 4.06
C GLN A 204 -16.45 -7.98 4.63
N SER A 205 -16.71 -7.66 5.90
CA SER A 205 -15.97 -6.60 6.59
C SER A 205 -14.55 -7.05 6.93
N SER A 206 -13.57 -6.24 6.58
CA SER A 206 -12.17 -6.46 6.90
C SER A 206 -11.45 -5.14 7.12
N ALA A 207 -11.87 -4.39 8.15
CA ALA A 207 -11.35 -3.06 8.44
C ALA A 207 -9.82 -3.05 8.48
N TRP A 208 -9.20 -2.12 7.73
CA TRP A 208 -7.74 -2.06 7.61
C TRP A 208 -7.03 -1.91 8.96
N SER A 209 -7.64 -1.17 9.90
CA SER A 209 -7.05 -0.84 11.21
C SER A 209 -6.84 -2.04 12.12
N ASN A 210 -7.62 -3.12 11.95
CA ASN A 210 -7.44 -4.34 12.77
C ASN A 210 -6.19 -5.15 12.41
N LYS A 211 -5.43 -4.76 11.39
CA LYS A 211 -4.18 -5.40 10.98
C LYS A 211 -2.97 -4.81 11.71
N PHE A 212 -3.19 -3.77 12.48
CA PHE A 212 -2.13 -3.07 13.21
C PHE A 212 -2.34 -3.14 14.72
N LYS A 213 -1.23 -3.10 15.46
CA LYS A 213 -1.21 -2.90 16.90
C LYS A 213 -1.45 -1.42 17.25
N PRO A 214 -1.72 -1.06 18.51
CA PRO A 214 -1.91 0.35 18.91
C PRO A 214 -0.74 1.27 18.53
N ASN A 215 0.50 0.77 18.58
CA ASN A 215 1.71 1.49 18.17
C ASN A 215 1.94 1.52 16.64
N LYS A 216 0.95 1.15 15.84
CA LYS A 216 0.96 1.09 14.37
C LYS A 216 1.95 0.11 13.76
N THR A 217 2.55 -0.76 14.53
CA THR A 217 3.26 -1.89 13.95
C THR A 217 2.27 -2.91 13.40
N ILE A 218 2.64 -3.53 12.28
CA ILE A 218 1.84 -4.61 11.70
C ILE A 218 1.73 -5.79 12.69
N LYS A 219 0.60 -6.45 12.74
CA LYS A 219 0.43 -7.70 13.48
C LYS A 219 1.33 -8.79 12.92
N SER A 220 1.59 -9.84 13.72
CA SER A 220 2.33 -11.01 13.27
C SER A 220 1.61 -11.73 12.11
N ASN A 221 2.35 -12.48 11.29
CA ASN A 221 1.75 -13.25 10.20
C ASN A 221 0.63 -14.17 10.70
N LYS A 222 0.82 -14.84 11.84
CA LYS A 222 -0.20 -15.69 12.46
C LYS A 222 -1.48 -14.92 12.79
N GLU A 223 -1.39 -13.72 13.36
CA GLU A 223 -2.56 -12.88 13.65
C GLU A 223 -3.23 -12.38 12.38
N LEU A 224 -2.46 -12.07 11.32
CA LEU A 224 -2.99 -11.65 10.03
C LEU A 224 -3.67 -12.81 9.29
N GLU A 225 -3.06 -13.98 9.29
CA GLU A 225 -3.63 -15.22 8.74
C GLU A 225 -4.94 -15.56 9.46
N ASP A 226 -5.00 -15.44 10.78
CA ASP A 226 -6.23 -15.66 11.54
C ASP A 226 -7.36 -14.71 11.11
N ILE A 227 -7.03 -13.44 10.86
CA ILE A 227 -8.00 -12.46 10.35
C ILE A 227 -8.44 -12.82 8.92
N TYR A 228 -7.50 -13.06 8.01
CA TYR A 228 -7.86 -13.21 6.60
C TYR A 228 -8.34 -14.62 6.23
N LEU A 229 -7.68 -15.67 6.74
CA LEU A 229 -8.03 -17.06 6.39
C LEU A 229 -9.16 -17.60 7.27
N ASN A 230 -9.13 -17.36 8.58
CA ASN A 230 -10.10 -17.93 9.51
C ASN A 230 -11.36 -17.06 9.65
N THR A 231 -11.19 -15.74 9.84
CA THR A 231 -12.35 -14.83 10.05
C THR A 231 -12.99 -14.41 8.72
N ASN A 232 -12.19 -14.01 7.74
CA ASN A 232 -12.69 -13.61 6.41
C ASN A 232 -12.78 -14.78 5.43
N HIS A 233 -12.42 -16.00 5.81
CA HIS A 233 -12.47 -17.22 5.00
C HIS A 233 -11.84 -17.06 3.60
N LEU A 234 -10.77 -16.26 3.50
CA LEU A 234 -10.05 -16.08 2.24
C LEU A 234 -9.20 -17.32 1.95
N ASN A 235 -8.88 -17.50 0.67
CA ASN A 235 -7.96 -18.52 0.20
C ASN A 235 -6.82 -17.86 -0.57
N GLN A 236 -5.57 -18.15 -0.22
CA GLN A 236 -4.38 -17.53 -0.82
C GLN A 236 -4.24 -17.79 -2.33
N ASP A 237 -4.83 -18.88 -2.82
CA ASP A 237 -4.77 -19.30 -4.23
C ASP A 237 -5.96 -18.76 -5.06
N LYS A 238 -6.90 -18.04 -4.44
CA LYS A 238 -8.11 -17.53 -5.09
C LYS A 238 -8.09 -16.00 -5.17
N GLU A 239 -8.84 -15.50 -6.15
CA GLU A 239 -9.00 -14.07 -6.32
C GLU A 239 -9.68 -13.40 -5.11
N VAL A 240 -9.13 -12.27 -4.69
CA VAL A 240 -9.69 -11.39 -3.66
C VAL A 240 -9.79 -9.97 -4.21
N ILE A 241 -10.97 -9.36 -4.13
CA ILE A 241 -11.17 -7.95 -4.44
C ILE A 241 -11.26 -7.17 -3.14
N THR A 242 -10.44 -6.13 -2.98
CA THR A 242 -10.51 -5.21 -1.85
C THR A 242 -11.03 -3.84 -2.29
N TYR A 243 -11.88 -3.22 -1.47
CA TYR A 243 -12.44 -1.89 -1.70
C TYR A 243 -12.69 -1.16 -0.37
N CYS A 244 -13.00 0.15 -0.45
CA CYS A 244 -13.30 0.97 0.72
C CYS A 244 -14.20 2.16 0.36
N THR A 245 -13.93 3.36 0.88
CA THR A 245 -14.61 4.60 0.44
C THR A 245 -14.12 5.05 -0.93
N GLY A 246 -12.81 5.03 -1.18
CA GLY A 246 -12.18 5.53 -2.40
C GLY A 246 -10.71 5.14 -2.51
N GLY A 247 -10.37 3.88 -2.34
CA GLY A 247 -9.10 3.23 -2.63
C GLY A 247 -8.04 3.24 -1.52
N LEU A 248 -8.01 4.23 -0.62
CA LEU A 248 -6.91 4.36 0.35
C LEU A 248 -6.86 3.24 1.40
N GLU A 249 -7.96 2.98 2.11
CA GLU A 249 -8.01 1.92 3.12
C GLU A 249 -7.86 0.52 2.47
N ALA A 250 -8.42 0.38 1.29
CA ALA A 250 -8.33 -0.85 0.50
C ALA A 250 -6.92 -1.13 0.00
N SER A 251 -6.11 -0.10 -0.31
CA SER A 251 -4.72 -0.28 -0.71
C SER A 251 -3.87 -0.90 0.40
N MET A 252 -4.20 -0.66 1.67
CA MET A 252 -3.52 -1.30 2.79
C MET A 252 -3.85 -2.80 2.87
N ASN A 253 -5.14 -3.18 2.74
CA ASN A 253 -5.50 -4.60 2.66
C ASN A 253 -4.86 -5.27 1.45
N TRP A 254 -4.87 -4.61 0.28
CA TRP A 254 -4.20 -5.11 -0.91
C TRP A 254 -2.70 -5.36 -0.64
N TYR A 255 -2.03 -4.38 -0.05
CA TYR A 255 -0.59 -4.42 0.20
C TYR A 255 -0.21 -5.55 1.18
N ILE A 256 -1.02 -5.74 2.23
CA ILE A 256 -0.80 -6.83 3.19
C ILE A 256 -1.03 -8.19 2.53
N LEU A 257 -2.11 -8.35 1.79
CA LEU A 257 -2.43 -9.63 1.15
C LEU A 257 -1.42 -10.00 0.07
N ASP A 258 -1.15 -9.11 -0.87
CA ASP A 258 -0.27 -9.35 -2.02
C ASP A 258 1.21 -9.35 -1.62
N GLN A 259 1.69 -8.27 -1.00
CA GLN A 259 3.13 -8.06 -0.76
C GLN A 259 3.66 -8.70 0.52
N HIS A 260 2.80 -8.89 1.53
CA HIS A 260 3.25 -9.42 2.83
C HIS A 260 2.88 -10.89 3.04
N LEU A 261 1.64 -11.26 2.70
CA LEU A 261 1.14 -12.64 2.85
C LEU A 261 1.21 -13.46 1.56
N ASN A 262 1.66 -12.89 0.44
CA ASN A 262 1.86 -13.57 -0.85
C ASN A 262 0.60 -14.25 -1.41
N PHE A 263 -0.57 -13.62 -1.28
CA PHE A 263 -1.77 -14.04 -1.98
C PHE A 263 -1.56 -13.91 -3.49
N LYS A 264 -1.99 -14.89 -4.28
CA LYS A 264 -1.66 -14.98 -5.70
C LYS A 264 -2.42 -14.00 -6.61
N ASP A 265 -3.62 -13.61 -6.20
CA ASP A 265 -4.48 -12.79 -7.05
C ASP A 265 -5.32 -11.80 -6.21
N VAL A 266 -4.73 -10.65 -5.89
CA VAL A 266 -5.38 -9.59 -5.13
C VAL A 266 -5.64 -8.39 -6.03
N LYS A 267 -6.88 -7.93 -6.06
CA LYS A 267 -7.33 -6.79 -6.87
C LYS A 267 -7.81 -5.65 -6.00
N LEU A 268 -7.63 -4.44 -6.48
CA LEU A 268 -8.15 -3.21 -5.87
C LEU A 268 -9.24 -2.60 -6.76
N TYR A 269 -10.43 -2.41 -6.21
CA TYR A 269 -11.43 -1.53 -6.78
C TYR A 269 -11.21 -0.09 -6.29
N ASP A 270 -10.45 0.69 -7.05
CA ASP A 270 -9.96 2.01 -6.64
C ASP A 270 -11.09 3.04 -6.45
N ALA A 271 -12.06 3.11 -7.36
CA ALA A 271 -13.21 4.01 -7.25
C ALA A 271 -14.09 3.72 -6.03
N SER A 272 -14.17 2.45 -5.63
CA SER A 272 -14.80 1.98 -4.37
C SER A 272 -16.24 2.49 -4.19
N MET A 273 -16.65 2.72 -2.94
CA MET A 273 -18.00 3.18 -2.60
C MET A 273 -18.34 4.58 -3.13
N ARG A 274 -17.35 5.43 -3.42
CA ARG A 274 -17.62 6.74 -4.05
C ARG A 274 -18.15 6.62 -5.47
N GLU A 275 -17.86 5.53 -6.19
CA GLU A 275 -18.52 5.19 -7.43
C GLU A 275 -19.75 4.30 -7.17
N TRP A 276 -19.57 3.17 -6.49
CA TRP A 276 -20.59 2.15 -6.28
C TRP A 276 -21.81 2.66 -5.50
N GLY A 277 -21.60 3.28 -4.35
CA GLY A 277 -22.64 3.77 -3.46
C GLY A 277 -23.39 5.00 -3.96
N ASN A 278 -22.93 5.62 -5.04
CA ASN A 278 -23.59 6.77 -5.67
C ASN A 278 -24.42 6.40 -6.91
N ARG A 279 -24.47 5.13 -7.27
CA ARG A 279 -25.27 4.59 -8.38
C ARG A 279 -26.50 3.85 -7.85
N ASP A 280 -27.62 3.88 -8.59
CA ASP A 280 -28.84 3.17 -8.22
C ASP A 280 -28.87 1.72 -8.78
N ASP A 281 -28.05 1.45 -9.80
CA ASP A 281 -27.98 0.17 -10.51
C ASP A 281 -26.94 -0.81 -9.95
N THR A 282 -26.35 -0.54 -8.78
CA THR A 282 -25.34 -1.39 -8.12
C THR A 282 -25.92 -2.12 -6.91
N PRO A 283 -25.76 -3.46 -6.81
CA PRO A 283 -26.26 -4.24 -5.67
C PRO A 283 -25.56 -3.88 -4.35
N MET A 284 -26.35 -3.64 -3.31
CA MET A 284 -25.86 -3.34 -1.96
C MET A 284 -26.59 -4.16 -0.90
N GLU A 285 -25.89 -4.37 0.22
CA GLU A 285 -26.42 -4.94 1.47
C GLU A 285 -26.13 -3.99 2.65
N LYS A 286 -26.86 -4.19 3.78
CA LYS A 286 -26.71 -3.40 5.01
C LYS A 286 -26.30 -4.29 6.17
#